data_98a261aa422c1903fa27bad29509a4b1
#
_entry.id   98a261aa422c1903fa27bad29509a4b1
#
_cell.length_a   1.000
_cell.length_b   1.000
_cell.length_c   1.000
_cell.angle_alpha   90.00
_cell.angle_beta   90.00
_cell.angle_gamma   90.00
#
_symmetry.space_group_name_H-M   'P 1'
#
loop_
_entity.id
_entity.type
_entity.pdbx_description
1 polymer ?
#
loop_
_entity_poly.entity_id
_entity_poly.type
_entity_poly.pdbx_seq_one_letter_code
_entity_poly.pdbx_strand_id
1 'polypeptide(L)'
;PITILLAIVILGGRQLALGIVVHETGHRSLFTSPAVNDFCGRWLSGYWVFTDKDAYMRNHLKHHQFAGTEGDPDLPNYQSFPVSPQSLRRKVTRDLTGQIGWRRIRSIGRSIINFRDLKPGNRKSLVSSLALNLTMLLTMTVLGYPWLFILWIMAFMTSHMLVTRIRQIAE
;
A
#
# COMPACT_ATOMS: atom_id res chain seq x y z
N PRO A 1 19.31 -4.94 -17.86
CA PRO A 1 17.82 -4.85 -17.96
C PRO A 1 17.10 -5.83 -17.05
N ILE A 2 17.51 -7.12 -17.02
CA ILE A 2 16.81 -8.16 -16.22
C ILE A 2 16.92 -7.92 -14.72
N THR A 3 18.04 -7.40 -14.23
CA THR A 3 18.27 -7.06 -12.82
C THR A 3 17.32 -5.97 -12.32
N ILE A 4 17.00 -5.00 -13.16
CA ILE A 4 16.02 -3.94 -12.84
C ILE A 4 14.62 -4.53 -12.71
N LEU A 5 14.21 -5.41 -13.62
CA LEU A 5 12.91 -6.08 -13.56
C LEU A 5 12.79 -6.94 -12.29
N LEU A 6 13.83 -7.72 -11.98
CA LEU A 6 13.88 -8.51 -10.75
C LEU A 6 13.81 -7.63 -9.50
N ALA A 7 14.55 -6.50 -9.50
CA ALA A 7 14.50 -5.54 -8.39
C ALA A 7 13.09 -4.97 -8.19
N ILE A 8 12.39 -4.59 -9.26
CA ILE A 8 11.01 -4.09 -9.19
C ILE A 8 10.06 -5.16 -8.62
N VAL A 9 10.19 -6.42 -9.04
CA VAL A 9 9.35 -7.53 -8.52
C VAL A 9 9.63 -7.76 -7.03
N ILE A 10 10.90 -7.85 -6.63
CA ILE A 10 11.30 -8.05 -5.24
C ILE A 10 10.82 -6.88 -4.37
N LEU A 11 11.04 -5.64 -4.81
CA LEU A 11 10.60 -4.46 -4.06
C LEU A 11 9.09 -4.42 -3.89
N GLY A 12 8.31 -4.77 -4.92
CA GLY A 12 6.85 -4.86 -4.81
C GLY A 12 6.39 -5.89 -3.79
N GLY A 13 7.05 -7.05 -3.73
CA GLY A 13 6.81 -8.05 -2.68
C GLY A 13 7.18 -7.53 -1.28
N ARG A 14 8.28 -6.77 -1.14
CA ARG A 14 8.65 -6.14 0.15
C ARG A 14 7.66 -5.05 0.56
N GLN A 15 7.16 -4.27 -0.37
CA GLN A 15 6.11 -3.29 -0.10
C GLN A 15 4.80 -3.95 0.34
N LEU A 16 4.44 -5.10 -0.25
CA LEU A 16 3.31 -5.91 0.25
C LEU A 16 3.57 -6.40 1.68
N ALA A 17 4.79 -6.87 1.98
CA ALA A 17 5.16 -7.30 3.34
C ALA A 17 4.98 -6.16 4.37
N LEU A 18 5.30 -4.91 4.01
CA LEU A 18 4.99 -3.76 4.87
C LEU A 18 3.47 -3.63 5.11
N GLY A 19 2.65 -3.85 4.08
CA GLY A 19 1.18 -3.90 4.20
C GLY A 19 0.70 -5.02 5.13
N ILE A 20 1.34 -6.20 5.08
CA ILE A 20 1.06 -7.31 6.00
C ILE A 20 1.42 -6.94 7.43
N VAL A 21 2.55 -6.28 7.67
CA VAL A 21 2.90 -5.77 9.02
C VAL A 21 1.86 -4.76 9.53
N VAL A 22 1.32 -3.89 8.66
CA VAL A 22 0.20 -3.01 9.03
C VAL A 22 -1.02 -3.81 9.50
N HIS A 23 -1.37 -4.87 8.76
CA HIS A 23 -2.48 -5.76 9.06
C HIS A 23 -2.28 -6.45 10.42
N GLU A 24 -1.17 -7.16 10.59
CA GLU A 24 -0.86 -7.94 11.80
C GLU A 24 -0.76 -7.06 13.04
N THR A 25 -0.08 -5.91 12.94
CA THR A 25 -0.01 -4.94 14.05
C THR A 25 -1.36 -4.30 14.33
N GLY A 26 -2.23 -4.21 13.33
CA GLY A 26 -3.61 -3.75 13.48
C GLY A 26 -4.43 -4.72 14.32
N HIS A 27 -4.28 -6.01 14.10
CA HIS A 27 -4.87 -7.08 14.92
C HIS A 27 -4.16 -7.29 16.26
N ARG A 28 -3.07 -6.55 16.53
CA ARG A 28 -2.24 -6.69 17.74
C ARG A 28 -1.66 -8.10 17.90
N SER A 29 -1.35 -8.78 16.79
CA SER A 29 -0.89 -10.16 16.75
C SER A 29 0.63 -10.31 16.86
N LEU A 30 1.42 -9.23 16.55
CA LEU A 30 2.88 -9.34 16.53
C LEU A 30 3.54 -9.11 17.89
N PHE A 31 2.99 -8.23 18.72
CA PHE A 31 3.60 -7.85 20.00
C PHE A 31 2.53 -7.80 21.10
N THR A 32 2.92 -8.14 22.32
CA THR A 32 2.05 -8.03 23.50
C THR A 32 1.70 -6.58 23.85
N SER A 33 2.62 -5.65 23.57
CA SER A 33 2.42 -4.22 23.80
C SER A 33 1.62 -3.57 22.68
N PRO A 34 0.45 -2.96 22.96
CA PRO A 34 -0.30 -2.18 21.98
C PRO A 34 0.50 -1.01 21.38
N ALA A 35 1.30 -0.33 22.19
CA ALA A 35 2.13 0.80 21.76
C ALA A 35 3.20 0.36 20.75
N VAL A 36 3.81 -0.81 20.95
CA VAL A 36 4.80 -1.37 20.02
C VAL A 36 4.13 -1.77 18.71
N ASN A 37 2.95 -2.43 18.74
CA ASN A 37 2.17 -2.69 17.53
C ASN A 37 1.85 -1.40 16.78
N ASP A 38 1.43 -0.35 17.49
CA ASP A 38 1.10 0.93 16.88
C ASP A 38 2.31 1.61 16.24
N PHE A 39 3.45 1.60 16.93
CA PHE A 39 4.70 2.15 16.39
C PHE A 39 5.16 1.38 15.14
N CYS A 40 5.25 0.06 15.21
CA CYS A 40 5.70 -0.78 14.09
C CYS A 40 4.75 -0.66 12.90
N GLY A 41 3.43 -0.72 13.12
CA GLY A 41 2.44 -0.64 12.05
C GLY A 41 2.38 0.72 11.36
N ARG A 42 2.73 1.82 12.04
CA ARG A 42 2.76 3.15 11.45
C ARG A 42 4.14 3.50 10.90
N TRP A 43 5.18 3.49 11.75
CA TRP A 43 6.49 4.06 11.45
C TRP A 43 7.43 3.10 10.72
N LEU A 44 7.40 1.81 11.05
CA LEU A 44 8.26 0.82 10.41
C LEU A 44 7.60 0.16 9.18
N SER A 45 6.30 0.45 8.92
CA SER A 45 5.61 -0.17 7.79
C SER A 45 4.67 0.78 7.03
N GLY A 46 3.53 1.18 7.61
CA GLY A 46 2.46 1.84 6.88
C GLY A 46 2.87 3.13 6.16
N TYR A 47 3.60 4.01 6.83
CA TYR A 47 3.99 5.30 6.27
C TYR A 47 4.94 5.18 5.07
N TRP A 48 5.71 4.10 4.95
CA TRP A 48 6.58 3.86 3.80
C TRP A 48 5.81 3.61 2.51
N VAL A 49 4.61 3.05 2.62
CA VAL A 49 3.74 2.70 1.49
C VAL A 49 2.44 3.51 1.46
N PHE A 50 2.44 4.69 2.10
CA PHE A 50 1.30 5.60 2.14
C PHE A 50 0.01 4.94 2.66
N THR A 51 0.13 4.04 3.63
CA THR A 51 -1.00 3.37 4.27
C THR A 51 -1.19 3.95 5.68
N ASP A 52 -2.36 4.54 5.92
CA ASP A 52 -2.81 4.92 7.25
C ASP A 52 -3.34 3.68 7.97
N LYS A 53 -2.60 3.20 8.98
CA LYS A 53 -2.95 2.00 9.75
C LYS A 53 -4.36 2.10 10.35
N ASP A 54 -4.71 3.24 10.94
CA ASP A 54 -5.97 3.38 11.66
C ASP A 54 -7.15 3.45 10.67
N ALA A 55 -6.98 4.14 9.54
CA ALA A 55 -7.98 4.19 8.47
C ALA A 55 -8.16 2.80 7.82
N TYR A 56 -7.07 2.10 7.58
CA TYR A 56 -7.09 0.74 7.05
C TYR A 56 -7.85 -0.19 8.00
N MET A 57 -7.49 -0.21 9.29
CA MET A 57 -8.12 -1.10 10.27
C MET A 57 -9.60 -0.83 10.48
N ARG A 58 -10.05 0.44 10.43
CA ARG A 58 -11.48 0.73 10.50
C ARG A 58 -12.29 0.06 9.39
N ASN A 59 -11.76 0.02 8.17
CA ASN A 59 -12.42 -0.66 7.06
C ASN A 59 -12.25 -2.18 7.14
N HIS A 60 -11.05 -2.64 7.50
CA HIS A 60 -10.72 -4.05 7.59
C HIS A 60 -11.55 -4.79 8.68
N LEU A 61 -11.74 -4.17 9.84
CA LEU A 61 -12.63 -4.74 10.87
C LEU A 61 -14.09 -4.78 10.42
N LYS A 62 -14.55 -3.82 9.62
CA LYS A 62 -15.88 -3.91 8.99
C LYS A 62 -15.94 -5.04 7.98
N HIS A 63 -14.88 -5.26 7.20
CA HIS A 63 -14.79 -6.41 6.31
C HIS A 63 -14.94 -7.71 7.12
N HIS A 64 -14.20 -7.90 8.22
CA HIS A 64 -14.36 -9.09 9.06
C HIS A 64 -15.79 -9.27 9.59
N GLN A 65 -16.45 -8.17 9.95
CA GLN A 65 -17.82 -8.22 10.49
C GLN A 65 -18.87 -8.55 9.41
N PHE A 66 -18.69 -8.05 8.19
CA PHE A 66 -19.69 -8.09 7.13
C PHE A 66 -19.24 -8.87 5.90
N ALA A 67 -18.16 -9.65 6.00
CA ALA A 67 -17.57 -10.37 4.87
C ALA A 67 -18.63 -11.12 4.04
N GLY A 68 -18.61 -10.91 2.72
CA GLY A 68 -19.53 -11.51 1.77
C GLY A 68 -20.94 -10.89 1.71
N THR A 69 -21.24 -9.87 2.52
CA THR A 69 -22.54 -9.17 2.50
C THR A 69 -22.43 -7.80 1.81
N GLU A 70 -23.55 -7.14 1.54
CA GLU A 70 -23.58 -5.78 0.97
C GLU A 70 -22.93 -4.73 1.88
N GLY A 71 -22.79 -5.01 3.17
CA GLY A 71 -22.12 -4.13 4.14
C GLY A 71 -20.58 -4.21 4.11
N ASP A 72 -20.03 -5.17 3.37
CA ASP A 72 -18.60 -5.40 3.28
C ASP A 72 -17.91 -4.34 2.40
N PRO A 73 -17.02 -3.49 2.95
CA PRO A 73 -16.31 -2.48 2.17
C PRO A 73 -15.38 -3.07 1.10
N ASP A 74 -14.96 -4.34 1.23
CA ASP A 74 -14.08 -5.02 0.29
C ASP A 74 -14.84 -5.86 -0.75
N LEU A 75 -16.15 -6.01 -0.63
CA LEU A 75 -16.98 -6.76 -1.57
C LEU A 75 -16.72 -6.42 -3.06
N PRO A 76 -16.55 -5.14 -3.47
CA PRO A 76 -16.25 -4.79 -4.86
C PRO A 76 -14.93 -5.36 -5.38
N ASN A 77 -14.00 -5.74 -4.51
CA ASN A 77 -12.70 -6.27 -4.89
C ASN A 77 -12.77 -7.72 -5.35
N TYR A 78 -13.70 -8.52 -4.80
CA TYR A 78 -13.76 -9.97 -5.02
C TYR A 78 -15.13 -10.50 -5.51
N GLN A 79 -16.25 -9.78 -5.33
CA GLN A 79 -17.59 -10.27 -5.68
C GLN A 79 -17.74 -10.72 -7.14
N SER A 80 -16.90 -10.18 -8.05
CA SER A 80 -16.94 -10.54 -9.47
C SER A 80 -16.14 -11.80 -9.80
N PHE A 81 -15.45 -12.40 -8.84
CA PHE A 81 -14.66 -13.62 -9.06
C PHE A 81 -15.54 -14.88 -8.90
N PRO A 82 -15.27 -15.95 -9.69
CA PRO A 82 -14.24 -16.05 -10.72
C PRO A 82 -14.53 -15.19 -11.94
N VAL A 83 -13.51 -14.55 -12.50
CA VAL A 83 -13.60 -13.74 -13.73
C VAL A 83 -13.09 -14.53 -14.94
N SER A 84 -13.49 -14.12 -16.16
CA SER A 84 -12.95 -14.71 -17.39
C SER A 84 -11.44 -14.47 -17.52
N PRO A 85 -10.67 -15.36 -18.19
CA PRO A 85 -9.24 -15.16 -18.43
C PRO A 85 -8.92 -13.84 -19.08
N GLN A 86 -9.76 -13.35 -19.99
CA GLN A 86 -9.60 -12.05 -20.62
C GLN A 86 -9.74 -10.89 -19.62
N SER A 87 -10.70 -10.98 -18.70
CA SER A 87 -10.88 -9.98 -17.63
C SER A 87 -9.71 -9.98 -16.67
N LEU A 88 -9.20 -11.15 -16.29
CA LEU A 88 -8.02 -11.29 -15.45
C LEU A 88 -6.78 -10.67 -16.12
N ARG A 89 -6.53 -11.03 -17.39
CA ARG A 89 -5.43 -10.46 -18.17
C ARG A 89 -5.48 -8.93 -18.21
N ARG A 90 -6.66 -8.34 -18.45
CA ARG A 90 -6.85 -6.89 -18.43
C ARG A 90 -6.55 -6.28 -17.06
N LYS A 91 -6.95 -6.94 -15.96
CA LYS A 91 -6.66 -6.49 -14.58
C LYS A 91 -5.15 -6.51 -14.32
N VAL A 92 -4.46 -7.62 -14.63
CA VAL A 92 -3.01 -7.79 -14.50
C VAL A 92 -2.25 -6.74 -15.34
N THR A 93 -2.65 -6.54 -16.59
CA THR A 93 -2.02 -5.53 -17.46
C THR A 93 -2.13 -4.13 -16.85
N ARG A 94 -3.30 -3.73 -16.33
CA ARG A 94 -3.46 -2.41 -15.69
C ARG A 94 -2.59 -2.23 -14.45
N ASP A 95 -2.37 -3.29 -13.69
CA ASP A 95 -1.50 -3.23 -12.51
C ASP A 95 -0.03 -3.10 -12.94
N LEU A 96 0.44 -3.97 -13.84
CA LEU A 96 1.82 -3.98 -14.32
C LEU A 96 2.20 -2.73 -15.14
N THR A 97 1.24 -2.15 -15.88
CA THR A 97 1.49 -0.90 -16.64
C THR A 97 1.37 0.36 -15.77
N GLY A 98 1.18 0.21 -14.45
CA GLY A 98 1.15 1.32 -13.50
C GLY A 98 -0.15 2.15 -13.51
N GLN A 99 -1.20 1.74 -14.25
CA GLN A 99 -2.45 2.51 -14.32
C GLN A 99 -3.13 2.61 -12.95
N ILE A 100 -3.11 1.53 -12.17
CA ILE A 100 -3.68 1.53 -10.81
C ILE A 100 -2.76 2.32 -9.86
N GLY A 101 -1.45 2.12 -9.95
CA GLY A 101 -0.47 2.88 -9.17
C GLY A 101 -0.56 4.39 -9.43
N TRP A 102 -0.74 4.80 -10.71
CA TRP A 102 -0.96 6.20 -11.05
C TRP A 102 -2.20 6.80 -10.38
N ARG A 103 -3.30 6.04 -10.33
CA ARG A 103 -4.50 6.47 -9.58
C ARG A 103 -4.20 6.68 -8.10
N ARG A 104 -3.35 5.81 -7.51
CA ARG A 104 -2.91 5.94 -6.12
C ARG A 104 -2.06 7.20 -5.93
N ILE A 105 -1.07 7.46 -6.79
CA ILE A 105 -0.24 8.67 -6.74
C ILE A 105 -1.11 9.93 -6.91
N ARG A 106 -2.03 9.92 -7.86
CA ARG A 106 -2.98 11.03 -8.05
C ARG A 106 -3.86 11.26 -6.82
N SER A 107 -4.27 10.20 -6.13
CA SER A 107 -5.03 10.31 -4.87
C SER A 107 -4.19 10.96 -3.76
N ILE A 108 -2.91 10.59 -3.63
CA ILE A 108 -1.97 11.23 -2.70
C ILE A 108 -1.82 12.71 -3.05
N GLY A 109 -1.62 13.05 -4.33
CA GLY A 109 -1.55 14.44 -4.80
C GLY A 109 -2.80 15.25 -4.45
N ARG A 110 -4.01 14.69 -4.63
CA ARG A 110 -5.25 15.34 -4.20
C ARG A 110 -5.29 15.57 -2.70
N SER A 111 -4.81 14.62 -1.90
CA SER A 111 -4.74 14.78 -0.45
C SER A 111 -3.77 15.89 -0.03
N ILE A 112 -2.70 16.12 -0.80
CA ILE A 112 -1.78 17.24 -0.58
C ILE A 112 -2.47 18.56 -0.89
N ILE A 113 -3.16 18.65 -2.04
CA ILE A 113 -3.88 19.86 -2.47
C ILE A 113 -5.00 20.22 -1.46
N ASN A 114 -5.76 19.22 -1.02
CA ASN A 114 -6.88 19.39 -0.08
C ASN A 114 -6.47 19.13 1.37
N PHE A 115 -5.21 19.44 1.72
CA PHE A 115 -4.63 19.10 3.03
C PHE A 115 -5.47 19.66 4.20
N ARG A 116 -6.01 20.87 4.06
CA ARG A 116 -6.80 21.53 5.11
C ARG A 116 -8.14 20.86 5.38
N ASP A 117 -8.68 20.12 4.41
CA ASP A 117 -9.97 19.43 4.53
C ASP A 117 -9.83 18.02 5.11
N LEU A 118 -8.58 17.51 5.23
CA LEU A 118 -8.33 16.19 5.80
C LEU A 118 -8.59 16.18 7.31
N LYS A 119 -9.10 15.05 7.80
CA LYS A 119 -9.18 14.78 9.25
C LYS A 119 -7.78 14.81 9.89
N PRO A 120 -7.62 15.24 11.17
CA PRO A 120 -6.31 15.36 11.81
C PRO A 120 -5.44 14.10 11.71
N GLY A 121 -6.01 12.91 11.90
CA GLY A 121 -5.28 11.63 11.75
C GLY A 121 -4.74 11.41 10.34
N ASN A 122 -5.55 11.70 9.31
CA ASN A 122 -5.12 11.56 7.91
C ASN A 122 -4.04 12.59 7.54
N ARG A 123 -4.10 13.82 8.10
CA ARG A 123 -3.03 14.82 7.92
C ARG A 123 -1.71 14.31 8.50
N LYS A 124 -1.74 13.80 9.74
CA LYS A 124 -0.56 13.23 10.40
C LYS A 124 0.02 12.08 9.57
N SER A 125 -0.82 11.16 9.13
CA SER A 125 -0.39 10.03 8.31
C SER A 125 0.25 10.48 6.99
N LEU A 126 -0.38 11.43 6.29
CA LEU A 126 0.15 11.97 5.03
C LEU A 126 1.51 12.64 5.24
N VAL A 127 1.62 13.53 6.24
CA VAL A 127 2.89 14.23 6.54
C VAL A 127 3.98 13.23 6.91
N SER A 128 3.68 12.26 7.78
CA SER A 128 4.66 11.24 8.18
C SER A 128 5.12 10.39 6.98
N SER A 129 4.18 10.00 6.09
CA SER A 129 4.52 9.26 4.87
C SER A 129 5.40 10.07 3.93
N LEU A 130 5.08 11.33 3.71
CA LEU A 130 5.88 12.23 2.87
C LEU A 130 7.28 12.44 3.48
N ALA A 131 7.36 12.69 4.79
CA ALA A 131 8.63 12.90 5.48
C ALA A 131 9.55 11.66 5.37
N LEU A 132 9.03 10.45 5.62
CA LEU A 132 9.82 9.22 5.50
C LEU A 132 10.29 8.95 4.06
N ASN A 133 9.40 9.12 3.08
CA ASN A 133 9.78 8.93 1.68
C ASN A 133 10.78 10.00 1.21
N LEU A 134 10.65 11.25 1.67
CA LEU A 134 11.63 12.30 1.42
C LEU A 134 12.98 11.98 2.07
N THR A 135 12.99 11.55 3.33
CA THR A 135 14.21 11.10 4.01
C THR A 135 14.89 9.97 3.25
N MET A 136 14.14 8.98 2.76
CA MET A 136 14.68 7.90 1.94
C MET A 136 15.30 8.44 0.65
N LEU A 137 14.61 9.34 -0.07
CA LEU A 137 15.15 9.96 -1.29
C LEU A 137 16.45 10.73 -0.99
N LEU A 138 16.46 11.56 0.06
CA LEU A 138 17.65 12.33 0.46
C LEU A 138 18.81 11.42 0.84
N THR A 139 18.55 10.38 1.63
CA THR A 139 19.58 9.39 1.99
C THR A 139 20.17 8.71 0.76
N MET A 140 19.33 8.23 -0.16
CA MET A 140 19.80 7.60 -1.40
C MET A 140 20.58 8.58 -2.29
N THR A 141 20.18 9.86 -2.28
CA THR A 141 20.88 10.92 -3.03
C THR A 141 22.27 11.20 -2.44
N VAL A 142 22.38 11.32 -1.13
CA VAL A 142 23.66 11.53 -0.43
C VAL A 142 24.61 10.35 -0.63
N LEU A 143 24.06 9.13 -0.67
CA LEU A 143 24.84 7.92 -0.95
C LEU A 143 25.22 7.76 -2.43
N GLY A 144 24.80 8.65 -3.33
CA GLY A 144 25.10 8.60 -4.76
C GLY A 144 24.18 7.70 -5.59
N TYR A 145 23.08 7.22 -5.02
CA TYR A 145 22.17 6.27 -5.67
C TYR A 145 20.70 6.75 -5.75
N PRO A 146 20.39 7.99 -6.17
CA PRO A 146 19.01 8.50 -6.18
C PRO A 146 18.06 7.67 -7.07
N TRP A 147 18.59 6.98 -8.08
CA TRP A 147 17.83 6.10 -8.96
C TRP A 147 17.18 4.91 -8.25
N LEU A 148 17.69 4.50 -7.06
CA LEU A 148 17.05 3.46 -6.24
C LEU A 148 15.67 3.91 -5.74
N PHE A 149 15.49 5.20 -5.47
CA PHE A 149 14.18 5.74 -5.12
C PHE A 149 13.20 5.66 -6.30
N ILE A 150 13.69 5.86 -7.53
CA ILE A 150 12.86 5.67 -8.73
C ILE A 150 12.39 4.22 -8.83
N LEU A 151 13.27 3.25 -8.58
CA LEU A 151 12.87 1.83 -8.55
C LEU A 151 11.82 1.54 -7.46
N TRP A 152 11.96 2.15 -6.27
CA TRP A 152 10.97 2.05 -5.20
C TRP A 152 9.59 2.54 -5.65
N ILE A 153 9.51 3.69 -6.29
CA ILE A 153 8.25 4.24 -6.81
C ILE A 153 7.71 3.40 -7.97
N MET A 154 8.57 2.92 -8.88
CA MET A 154 8.16 2.04 -9.98
C MET A 154 7.56 0.74 -9.44
N ALA A 155 8.20 0.12 -8.44
CA ALA A 155 7.67 -1.07 -7.79
C ALA A 155 6.30 -0.79 -7.13
N PHE A 156 6.17 0.33 -6.41
CA PHE A 156 4.92 0.75 -5.80
C PHE A 156 3.78 0.94 -6.82
N MET A 157 4.11 1.46 -8.00
CA MET A 157 3.11 1.71 -9.04
C MET A 157 2.73 0.46 -9.84
N THR A 158 3.57 -0.59 -9.87
CA THR A 158 3.43 -1.74 -10.77
C THR A 158 3.33 -3.05 -10.01
N SER A 159 4.43 -3.68 -9.67
CA SER A 159 4.47 -5.02 -9.05
C SER A 159 3.78 -5.07 -7.70
N HIS A 160 3.87 -4.02 -6.88
CA HIS A 160 3.11 -3.93 -5.62
C HIS A 160 1.59 -3.97 -5.85
N MET A 161 1.07 -3.27 -6.87
CA MET A 161 -0.36 -3.31 -7.19
C MET A 161 -0.80 -4.72 -7.60
N LEU A 162 0.03 -5.40 -8.41
CA LEU A 162 -0.26 -6.76 -8.85
C LEU A 162 -0.25 -7.75 -7.67
N VAL A 163 0.80 -7.77 -6.85
CA VAL A 163 0.88 -8.74 -5.73
C VAL A 163 -0.20 -8.47 -4.68
N THR A 164 -0.58 -7.20 -4.46
CA THR A 164 -1.71 -6.85 -3.61
C THR A 164 -3.02 -7.40 -4.15
N ARG A 165 -3.24 -7.31 -5.48
CA ARG A 165 -4.43 -7.91 -6.11
C ARG A 165 -4.44 -9.44 -5.98
N ILE A 166 -3.30 -10.10 -6.21
CA ILE A 166 -3.21 -11.57 -6.06
C ILE A 166 -3.58 -11.97 -4.64
N ARG A 167 -3.07 -11.26 -3.64
CA ARG A 167 -3.45 -11.48 -2.24
C ARG A 167 -4.95 -11.34 -2.02
N GLN A 168 -5.56 -10.23 -2.48
CA GLN A 168 -7.00 -9.96 -2.32
C GLN A 168 -7.91 -10.99 -3.00
N ILE A 169 -7.42 -11.73 -4.00
CA ILE A 169 -8.18 -12.79 -4.67
C ILE A 169 -8.02 -14.12 -3.93
N ALA A 170 -6.89 -14.31 -3.24
CA ALA A 170 -6.55 -15.55 -2.55
C ALA A 170 -7.10 -15.64 -1.11
N GLU A 171 -7.49 -14.52 -0.53
CA GLU A 171 -8.16 -14.41 0.77
C GLU A 171 -9.68 -14.59 0.63
#